data_4c4a213ed469688f52294e657095c624
#
_entry.id   4c4a213ed469688f52294e657095c624
#
_cell.length_a   1.000
_cell.length_b   1.000
_cell.length_c   1.000
_cell.angle_alpha   90.00
_cell.angle_beta   90.00
_cell.angle_gamma   90.00
#
_symmetry.space_group_name_H-M   'P 1'
#
loop_
_entity.id
_entity.type
_entity.pdbx_description
1 polymer ?
#
loop_
_entity_poly.entity_id
_entity_poly.type
_entity_poly.pdbx_seq_one_letter_code
_entity_poly.pdbx_strand_id
1 'polypeptide(L)'
;MKLEKQQSDVLVIGGGLAGLRAAYEAACAGCSVTVVSKGSRCSGEVSGFNVPVGRNDSVELFAADIARCGCGVGNPELIRRLAEDAAKELAFLESLGFHPQKNGDGSYTLLQPLQCTVPRLIHHGTQTGAEAELLLQTALERYHVRTETPVTVQKLLTGGNTVCGALAYRRGADRLTVYEARSVVLAAGGCSGMFSISTYPKEICGDSAALAWDAGADLVDMEFQDYEPCCLAFPEHLRGRGISSTMLFAGGKLLNNRGESIVEKYFSDPGQISKISLAKAIYQELQEGNGSVHGGVYYDLRGISLPELKEHETYLPLLMRNHLDPVNCPLEVTPAAHTCLGGVK
;
A
#
# COMPACT_ATOMS: atom_id res chain seq x y z
N MET A 1 -15.40 -4.47 -33.58
CA MET A 1 -14.60 -4.94 -32.43
C MET A 1 -14.31 -6.43 -32.62
N LYS A 2 -13.05 -6.84 -32.64
CA LYS A 2 -12.63 -8.25 -32.79
C LYS A 2 -12.63 -8.93 -31.43
N LEU A 3 -13.00 -10.21 -31.40
CA LEU A 3 -12.92 -11.06 -30.20
C LEU A 3 -11.76 -12.04 -30.37
N GLU A 4 -10.82 -12.02 -29.42
CA GLU A 4 -9.72 -12.97 -29.33
C GLU A 4 -9.92 -13.89 -28.13
N LYS A 5 -9.37 -15.10 -28.21
CA LYS A 5 -9.37 -16.05 -27.10
C LYS A 5 -7.94 -16.41 -26.72
N GLN A 6 -7.67 -16.46 -25.43
CA GLN A 6 -6.42 -16.93 -24.85
C GLN A 6 -6.75 -17.92 -23.72
N GLN A 7 -5.87 -18.88 -23.52
CA GLN A 7 -6.04 -19.92 -22.51
C GLN A 7 -4.79 -20.08 -21.65
N SER A 8 -4.98 -20.30 -20.37
CA SER A 8 -3.95 -20.67 -19.41
C SER A 8 -4.55 -21.52 -18.27
N ASP A 9 -3.74 -22.21 -17.48
CA ASP A 9 -4.23 -22.90 -16.28
C ASP A 9 -4.65 -21.89 -15.23
N VAL A 10 -3.87 -20.83 -15.05
CA VAL A 10 -4.13 -19.76 -14.06
C VAL A 10 -4.13 -18.41 -14.75
N LEU A 11 -5.19 -17.64 -14.55
CA LEU A 11 -5.28 -16.22 -14.89
C LEU A 11 -5.11 -15.41 -13.60
N VAL A 12 -4.14 -14.51 -13.58
CA VAL A 12 -3.91 -13.56 -12.49
C VAL A 12 -4.35 -12.17 -12.94
N ILE A 13 -5.30 -11.57 -12.24
CA ILE A 13 -5.82 -10.24 -12.49
C ILE A 13 -5.21 -9.27 -11.49
N GLY A 14 -4.21 -8.51 -11.93
CA GLY A 14 -3.41 -7.57 -11.14
C GLY A 14 -1.93 -7.90 -11.18
N GLY A 15 -1.09 -6.92 -11.52
CA GLY A 15 0.35 -7.04 -11.65
C GLY A 15 1.14 -6.38 -10.51
N GLY A 16 0.52 -6.18 -9.34
CA GLY A 16 1.21 -5.78 -8.10
C GLY A 16 1.85 -6.96 -7.37
N LEU A 17 2.46 -6.73 -6.20
CA LEU A 17 3.18 -7.76 -5.43
C LEU A 17 2.35 -9.02 -5.18
N ALA A 18 1.07 -8.87 -4.79
CA ALA A 18 0.19 -10.01 -4.53
C ALA A 18 -0.03 -10.88 -5.78
N GLY A 19 -0.30 -10.24 -6.92
CA GLY A 19 -0.51 -10.97 -8.18
C GLY A 19 0.77 -11.60 -8.70
N LEU A 20 1.90 -10.90 -8.65
CA LEU A 20 3.21 -11.44 -9.06
C LEU A 20 3.64 -12.62 -8.18
N ARG A 21 3.41 -12.52 -6.86
CA ARG A 21 3.71 -13.60 -5.92
C ARG A 21 2.84 -14.85 -6.18
N ALA A 22 1.55 -14.66 -6.43
CA ALA A 22 0.64 -15.74 -6.79
C ALA A 22 1.01 -16.38 -8.14
N ALA A 23 1.36 -15.55 -9.13
CA ALA A 23 1.82 -16.03 -10.45
C ALA A 23 3.09 -16.86 -10.34
N TYR A 24 4.03 -16.43 -9.49
CA TYR A 24 5.27 -17.16 -9.23
C TYR A 24 4.99 -18.54 -8.66
N GLU A 25 4.15 -18.66 -7.64
CA GLU A 25 3.80 -19.93 -7.01
C GLU A 25 3.13 -20.89 -7.99
N ALA A 26 2.17 -20.38 -8.77
CA ALA A 26 1.48 -21.21 -9.78
C ALA A 26 2.45 -21.68 -10.86
N ALA A 27 3.37 -20.83 -11.31
CA ALA A 27 4.37 -21.17 -12.32
C ALA A 27 5.38 -22.21 -11.80
N CYS A 28 5.84 -22.08 -10.54
CA CYS A 28 6.67 -23.08 -9.88
C CYS A 28 6.00 -24.46 -9.77
N ALA A 29 4.67 -24.46 -9.63
CA ALA A 29 3.86 -25.68 -9.63
C ALA A 29 3.65 -26.28 -11.05
N GLY A 30 4.25 -25.69 -12.09
CA GLY A 30 4.17 -26.17 -13.47
C GLY A 30 2.91 -25.74 -14.23
N CYS A 31 2.14 -24.77 -13.70
CA CYS A 31 0.98 -24.24 -14.39
C CYS A 31 1.38 -23.24 -15.48
N SER A 32 0.64 -23.23 -16.60
CA SER A 32 0.67 -22.11 -17.52
C SER A 32 -0.06 -20.90 -16.91
N VAL A 33 0.62 -19.75 -16.84
CA VAL A 33 0.12 -18.57 -16.15
C VAL A 33 0.05 -17.36 -17.10
N THR A 34 -1.07 -16.64 -17.03
CA THR A 34 -1.22 -15.33 -17.66
C THR A 34 -1.53 -14.28 -16.59
N VAL A 35 -0.74 -13.20 -16.56
CA VAL A 35 -0.96 -12.03 -15.70
C VAL A 35 -1.50 -10.90 -16.56
N VAL A 36 -2.63 -10.31 -16.18
CA VAL A 36 -3.21 -9.14 -16.85
C VAL A 36 -3.28 -7.96 -15.87
N SER A 37 -2.91 -6.76 -16.33
CA SER A 37 -2.83 -5.58 -15.46
C SER A 37 -3.20 -4.31 -16.20
N LYS A 38 -3.88 -3.37 -15.51
CA LYS A 38 -4.10 -2.00 -16.01
C LYS A 38 -2.82 -1.20 -16.21
N GLY A 39 -1.75 -1.57 -15.50
CA GLY A 39 -0.46 -0.87 -15.51
C GLY A 39 -0.18 -0.08 -14.22
N SER A 40 -1.19 0.58 -13.63
CA SER A 40 -1.03 1.28 -12.35
C SER A 40 -0.93 0.30 -11.18
N ARG A 41 0.02 0.54 -10.27
CA ARG A 41 0.31 -0.30 -9.11
C ARG A 41 0.69 0.57 -7.92
N CYS A 42 0.29 0.14 -6.72
CA CYS A 42 0.69 0.79 -5.46
C CYS A 42 1.91 0.13 -4.82
N SER A 43 2.17 -1.14 -5.15
CA SER A 43 3.20 -1.94 -4.48
C SER A 43 4.61 -1.37 -4.63
N GLY A 44 4.92 -0.73 -5.75
CA GLY A 44 6.22 -0.09 -5.98
C GLY A 44 6.48 1.12 -5.06
N GLU A 45 5.44 1.70 -4.47
CA GLU A 45 5.54 2.84 -3.54
C GLU A 45 5.59 2.39 -2.06
N VAL A 46 5.57 1.09 -1.77
CA VAL A 46 5.67 0.56 -0.41
C VAL A 46 7.06 0.85 0.15
N SER A 47 7.11 1.58 1.27
CA SER A 47 8.36 1.99 1.92
C SER A 47 9.04 0.89 2.73
N GLY A 48 8.29 -0.12 3.17
CA GLY A 48 8.83 -1.24 3.93
C GLY A 48 7.79 -2.30 4.26
N PHE A 49 8.27 -3.42 4.78
CA PHE A 49 7.46 -4.56 5.22
C PHE A 49 7.58 -4.75 6.73
N ASN A 50 6.46 -4.84 7.43
CA ASN A 50 6.46 -5.19 8.84
C ASN A 50 6.70 -6.69 9.01
N VAL A 51 7.82 -7.04 9.66
CA VAL A 51 8.23 -8.43 9.86
C VAL A 51 8.74 -8.61 11.30
N PRO A 52 8.26 -9.62 12.06
CA PRO A 52 8.63 -9.81 13.47
C PRO A 52 9.99 -10.52 13.59
N VAL A 53 11.08 -9.84 13.23
CA VAL A 53 12.45 -10.36 13.25
C VAL A 53 13.38 -9.64 14.26
N GLY A 54 12.86 -8.65 14.98
CA GLY A 54 13.58 -7.91 16.01
C GLY A 54 13.84 -8.77 17.27
N ARG A 55 14.90 -8.45 18.04
CA ARG A 55 15.24 -9.19 19.29
C ARG A 55 14.11 -9.22 20.33
N ASN A 56 13.29 -8.16 20.38
CA ASN A 56 12.19 -8.02 21.34
C ASN A 56 10.83 -8.15 20.66
N ASP A 57 10.77 -8.79 19.49
CA ASP A 57 9.56 -8.96 18.71
C ASP A 57 9.16 -10.44 18.64
N SER A 58 7.89 -10.69 18.37
CA SER A 58 7.36 -12.04 18.15
C SER A 58 6.14 -12.01 17.23
N VAL A 59 5.75 -13.17 16.73
CA VAL A 59 4.52 -13.37 15.94
C VAL A 59 3.30 -12.91 16.75
N GLU A 60 3.25 -13.25 18.05
CA GLU A 60 2.15 -12.91 18.95
C GLU A 60 2.06 -11.39 19.17
N LEU A 61 3.21 -10.73 19.38
CA LEU A 61 3.27 -9.27 19.56
C LEU A 61 2.86 -8.56 18.27
N PHE A 62 3.32 -9.05 17.12
CA PHE A 62 2.93 -8.50 15.82
C PHE A 62 1.43 -8.69 15.56
N ALA A 63 0.87 -9.88 15.82
CA ALA A 63 -0.56 -10.13 15.70
C ALA A 63 -1.39 -9.23 16.63
N ALA A 64 -0.92 -9.01 17.86
CA ALA A 64 -1.57 -8.10 18.81
C ALA A 64 -1.55 -6.64 18.32
N ASP A 65 -0.43 -6.20 17.75
CA ASP A 65 -0.32 -4.86 17.15
C ASP A 65 -1.30 -4.70 15.98
N ILE A 66 -1.40 -5.69 15.07
CA ILE A 66 -2.35 -5.66 13.95
C ILE A 66 -3.79 -5.59 14.47
N ALA A 67 -4.16 -6.42 15.43
CA ALA A 67 -5.51 -6.43 16.01
C ALA A 67 -5.86 -5.09 16.66
N ARG A 68 -4.91 -4.49 17.40
CA ARG A 68 -5.08 -3.18 18.03
C ARG A 68 -5.23 -2.07 16.97
N CYS A 69 -4.42 -2.09 15.92
CA CYS A 69 -4.50 -1.13 14.81
C CYS A 69 -5.83 -1.21 14.07
N GLY A 70 -6.35 -2.43 13.90
CA GLY A 70 -7.66 -2.70 13.32
C GLY A 70 -8.84 -2.46 14.27
N CYS A 71 -8.62 -1.87 15.46
CA CYS A 71 -9.66 -1.61 16.47
C CYS A 71 -10.49 -2.86 16.83
N GLY A 72 -9.92 -4.06 16.70
CA GLY A 72 -10.56 -5.33 17.00
C GLY A 72 -11.57 -5.83 15.94
N VAL A 73 -11.67 -5.17 14.80
CA VAL A 73 -12.60 -5.56 13.71
C VAL A 73 -12.04 -6.67 12.83
N GLY A 74 -10.70 -6.76 12.73
CA GLY A 74 -10.03 -7.73 11.86
C GLY A 74 -10.30 -9.20 12.22
N ASN A 75 -10.24 -10.08 11.22
CA ASN A 75 -10.36 -11.52 11.42
C ASN A 75 -9.11 -12.06 12.15
N PRO A 76 -9.24 -12.63 13.37
CA PRO A 76 -8.09 -13.08 14.16
C PRO A 76 -7.26 -14.18 13.49
N GLU A 77 -7.89 -15.06 12.71
CA GLU A 77 -7.19 -16.13 11.99
C GLU A 77 -6.31 -15.57 10.86
N LEU A 78 -6.84 -14.63 10.07
CA LEU A 78 -6.07 -13.96 9.03
C LEU A 78 -4.93 -13.12 9.61
N ILE A 79 -5.16 -12.42 10.72
CA ILE A 79 -4.14 -11.66 11.45
C ILE A 79 -3.00 -12.59 11.88
N ARG A 80 -3.33 -13.72 12.53
CA ARG A 80 -2.33 -14.70 12.97
C ARG A 80 -1.55 -15.25 11.79
N ARG A 81 -2.23 -15.63 10.71
CA ARG A 81 -1.60 -16.18 9.51
C ARG A 81 -0.63 -15.20 8.88
N LEU A 82 -1.03 -13.92 8.73
CA LEU A 82 -0.15 -12.87 8.21
C LEU A 82 1.10 -12.72 9.07
N ALA A 83 0.95 -12.69 10.40
CA ALA A 83 2.08 -12.55 11.31
C ALA A 83 3.04 -13.76 11.25
N GLU A 84 2.52 -14.99 11.12
CA GLU A 84 3.30 -16.22 10.99
C GLU A 84 4.06 -16.32 9.67
N ASP A 85 3.47 -15.85 8.57
CA ASP A 85 4.05 -15.98 7.24
C ASP A 85 5.01 -14.84 6.89
N ALA A 86 4.97 -13.69 7.60
CA ALA A 86 5.76 -12.51 7.27
C ALA A 86 7.27 -12.77 7.16
N ALA A 87 7.85 -13.53 8.11
CA ALA A 87 9.27 -13.87 8.09
C ALA A 87 9.65 -14.84 6.96
N LYS A 88 8.73 -15.72 6.58
CA LYS A 88 8.94 -16.67 5.46
C LYS A 88 8.94 -15.92 4.12
N GLU A 89 8.02 -14.94 3.96
CA GLU A 89 7.95 -14.13 2.76
C GLU A 89 9.15 -13.18 2.63
N LEU A 90 9.69 -12.65 3.74
CA LEU A 90 10.96 -11.92 3.72
C LEU A 90 12.10 -12.80 3.23
N ALA A 91 12.25 -14.00 3.82
CA ALA A 91 13.29 -14.96 3.40
C ALA A 91 13.13 -15.38 1.93
N PHE A 92 11.90 -15.52 1.45
CA PHE A 92 11.62 -15.77 0.05
C PHE A 92 12.11 -14.61 -0.84
N LEU A 93 11.82 -13.36 -0.51
CA LEU A 93 12.30 -12.19 -1.26
C LEU A 93 13.84 -12.12 -1.22
N GLU A 94 14.49 -12.34 -0.08
CA GLU A 94 15.95 -12.39 0.01
C GLU A 94 16.55 -13.52 -0.88
N SER A 95 15.87 -14.65 -1.01
CA SER A 95 16.28 -15.74 -1.92
C SER A 95 16.22 -15.34 -3.40
N LEU A 96 15.37 -14.36 -3.76
CA LEU A 96 15.32 -13.78 -5.09
C LEU A 96 16.33 -12.65 -5.29
N GLY A 97 17.03 -12.21 -4.22
CA GLY A 97 18.02 -11.15 -4.27
C GLY A 97 17.57 -9.82 -3.67
N PHE A 98 16.50 -9.80 -2.85
CA PHE A 98 16.13 -8.62 -2.09
C PHE A 98 17.20 -8.29 -1.04
N HIS A 99 17.61 -7.02 -0.97
CA HIS A 99 18.69 -6.56 -0.11
C HIS A 99 18.17 -5.58 0.96
N PRO A 100 17.54 -6.08 2.04
CA PRO A 100 17.13 -5.21 3.14
C PRO A 100 18.34 -4.54 3.79
N GLN A 101 18.13 -3.32 4.27
CA GLN A 101 19.20 -2.59 4.98
C GLN A 101 19.61 -3.33 6.25
N LYS A 102 20.94 -3.47 6.45
CA LYS A 102 21.51 -4.18 7.60
C LYS A 102 22.52 -3.30 8.34
N ASN A 103 22.58 -3.51 9.63
CA ASN A 103 23.60 -2.92 10.51
C ASN A 103 24.97 -3.57 10.27
N GLY A 104 26.05 -2.97 10.83
CA GLY A 104 27.41 -3.49 10.70
C GLY A 104 27.63 -4.89 11.31
N ASP A 105 26.73 -5.36 12.18
CA ASP A 105 26.74 -6.70 12.78
C ASP A 105 25.92 -7.73 11.97
N GLY A 106 25.36 -7.30 10.82
CA GLY A 106 24.53 -8.15 9.95
C GLY A 106 23.06 -8.26 10.35
N SER A 107 22.63 -7.66 11.46
CA SER A 107 21.22 -7.57 11.84
C SER A 107 20.48 -6.59 10.94
N TYR A 108 19.15 -6.76 10.80
CA TYR A 108 18.32 -5.83 10.03
C TYR A 108 18.26 -4.45 10.70
N THR A 109 18.37 -3.40 9.90
CA THR A 109 18.00 -2.04 10.33
C THR A 109 16.48 -1.95 10.31
N LEU A 110 15.88 -1.77 11.50
CA LEU A 110 14.43 -1.75 11.67
C LEU A 110 13.94 -0.35 12.01
N LEU A 111 12.93 0.13 11.30
CA LEU A 111 12.21 1.35 11.66
C LEU A 111 10.96 1.01 12.47
N GLN A 112 10.53 1.95 13.31
CA GLN A 112 9.31 1.82 14.11
C GLN A 112 8.18 2.64 13.49
N PRO A 113 7.20 2.00 12.83
CA PRO A 113 6.02 2.69 12.33
C PRO A 113 5.13 3.16 13.51
N LEU A 114 4.28 4.16 13.25
CA LEU A 114 3.17 4.47 14.14
C LEU A 114 2.35 3.21 14.44
N GLN A 115 1.90 3.05 15.68
CA GLN A 115 1.08 1.93 16.15
C GLN A 115 1.82 0.61 16.38
N CYS A 116 3.08 0.48 16.00
CA CYS A 116 3.88 -0.68 16.36
C CYS A 116 4.51 -0.53 17.74
N THR A 117 4.44 -1.59 18.55
CA THR A 117 5.00 -1.60 19.92
C THR A 117 6.53 -1.59 19.90
N VAL A 118 7.11 -2.20 18.84
CA VAL A 118 8.57 -2.32 18.65
C VAL A 118 8.94 -2.05 17.20
N PRO A 119 10.21 -1.67 16.92
CA PRO A 119 10.70 -1.55 15.54
C PRO A 119 10.62 -2.89 14.82
N ARG A 120 9.97 -2.91 13.63
CA ARG A 120 9.83 -4.12 12.80
C ARG A 120 9.75 -3.85 11.30
N LEU A 121 9.81 -2.59 10.87
CA LEU A 121 9.73 -2.27 9.46
C LEU A 121 11.07 -2.55 8.78
N ILE A 122 11.10 -3.59 7.96
CA ILE A 122 12.19 -3.93 7.05
C ILE A 122 12.10 -3.00 5.83
N HIS A 123 13.22 -2.44 5.41
CA HIS A 123 13.27 -1.53 4.28
C HIS A 123 14.58 -1.65 3.48
N HIS A 124 14.54 -1.15 2.24
CA HIS A 124 15.69 -0.89 1.39
C HIS A 124 15.68 0.58 0.98
N GLY A 125 16.05 1.46 1.90
CA GLY A 125 15.88 2.91 1.70
C GLY A 125 14.45 3.23 1.27
N THR A 126 14.33 3.91 0.12
CA THR A 126 13.04 4.30 -0.48
C THR A 126 12.57 3.37 -1.60
N GLN A 127 13.22 2.22 -1.80
CA GLN A 127 13.02 1.36 -2.97
C GLN A 127 12.44 -0.02 -2.63
N THR A 128 11.99 -0.23 -1.41
CA THR A 128 11.55 -1.55 -0.91
C THR A 128 10.53 -2.23 -1.81
N GLY A 129 9.42 -1.57 -2.09
CA GLY A 129 8.37 -2.12 -2.94
C GLY A 129 8.80 -2.26 -4.41
N ALA A 130 9.51 -1.28 -4.93
CA ALA A 130 9.99 -1.30 -6.32
C ALA A 130 10.98 -2.43 -6.58
N GLU A 131 11.92 -2.67 -5.66
CA GLU A 131 12.87 -3.78 -5.74
C GLU A 131 12.13 -5.13 -5.66
N ALA A 132 11.22 -5.32 -4.72
CA ALA A 132 10.46 -6.55 -4.59
C ALA A 132 9.62 -6.85 -5.84
N GLU A 133 8.98 -5.83 -6.45
CA GLU A 133 8.26 -6.00 -7.72
C GLU A 133 9.21 -6.42 -8.85
N LEU A 134 10.35 -5.76 -9.01
CA LEU A 134 11.32 -6.04 -10.06
C LEU A 134 11.87 -7.47 -9.94
N LEU A 135 12.19 -7.90 -8.72
CA LEU A 135 12.69 -9.26 -8.46
C LEU A 135 11.66 -10.32 -8.83
N LEU A 136 10.40 -10.13 -8.45
CA LEU A 136 9.33 -11.04 -8.83
C LEU A 136 9.08 -11.07 -10.34
N GLN A 137 9.08 -9.90 -11.01
CA GLN A 137 8.96 -9.84 -12.47
C GLN A 137 10.09 -10.59 -13.16
N THR A 138 11.34 -10.37 -12.74
CA THR A 138 12.53 -11.06 -13.27
C THR A 138 12.46 -12.57 -13.01
N ALA A 139 12.00 -12.99 -11.84
CA ALA A 139 11.83 -14.40 -11.53
C ALA A 139 10.78 -15.08 -12.43
N LEU A 140 9.68 -14.38 -12.73
CA LEU A 140 8.62 -14.88 -13.63
C LEU A 140 9.07 -15.08 -15.08
N GLU A 141 10.05 -14.31 -15.57
CA GLU A 141 10.61 -14.49 -16.91
C GLU A 141 11.19 -15.89 -17.12
N ARG A 142 11.78 -16.49 -16.06
CA ARG A 142 12.36 -17.85 -16.10
C ARG A 142 11.31 -18.94 -16.33
N TYR A 143 10.05 -18.65 -16.00
CA TYR A 143 8.91 -19.57 -16.16
C TYR A 143 8.05 -19.25 -17.38
N HIS A 144 8.49 -18.32 -18.24
CA HIS A 144 7.77 -17.91 -19.45
C HIS A 144 6.33 -17.46 -19.16
N VAL A 145 6.09 -16.86 -17.98
CA VAL A 145 4.79 -16.31 -17.64
C VAL A 145 4.43 -15.17 -18.57
N ARG A 146 3.25 -15.26 -19.18
CA ARG A 146 2.73 -14.21 -20.05
C ARG A 146 2.22 -13.05 -19.19
N THR A 147 2.78 -11.86 -19.40
CA THR A 147 2.31 -10.63 -18.75
C THR A 147 1.78 -9.65 -19.79
N GLU A 148 0.54 -9.21 -19.62
CA GLU A 148 -0.13 -8.28 -20.51
C GLU A 148 -0.56 -6.99 -19.80
N THR A 149 -0.09 -5.85 -20.33
CA THR A 149 -0.42 -4.50 -19.85
C THR A 149 -0.41 -3.53 -21.04
N PRO A 150 -1.24 -2.49 -21.09
CA PRO A 150 -2.37 -2.19 -20.21
C PRO A 150 -3.63 -2.99 -20.61
N VAL A 151 -4.14 -3.81 -19.73
CA VAL A 151 -5.36 -4.61 -19.92
C VAL A 151 -6.33 -4.34 -18.78
N THR A 152 -7.57 -4.03 -19.12
CA THR A 152 -8.64 -3.82 -18.14
C THR A 152 -9.64 -4.97 -18.23
N VAL A 153 -9.80 -5.70 -17.13
CA VAL A 153 -10.80 -6.73 -16.99
C VAL A 153 -12.17 -6.08 -16.75
N GLN A 154 -13.17 -6.48 -17.52
CA GLN A 154 -14.53 -5.94 -17.45
C GLN A 154 -15.47 -6.88 -16.72
N LYS A 155 -15.23 -8.18 -16.79
CA LYS A 155 -16.13 -9.18 -16.20
C LYS A 155 -15.39 -10.48 -15.96
N LEU A 156 -15.67 -11.14 -14.84
CA LEU A 156 -15.33 -12.53 -14.62
C LEU A 156 -16.35 -13.39 -15.36
N LEU A 157 -15.89 -14.44 -16.03
CA LEU A 157 -16.73 -15.40 -16.74
C LEU A 157 -17.01 -16.57 -15.81
N THR A 158 -18.30 -16.93 -15.69
CA THR A 158 -18.74 -18.03 -14.82
C THR A 158 -19.41 -19.11 -15.63
N GLY A 159 -19.13 -20.37 -15.28
CA GLY A 159 -19.83 -21.58 -15.74
C GLY A 159 -20.45 -22.30 -14.55
N GLY A 160 -21.77 -22.16 -14.37
CA GLY A 160 -22.42 -22.56 -13.12
C GLY A 160 -21.88 -21.70 -11.94
N ASN A 161 -21.46 -22.37 -10.86
CA ASN A 161 -20.91 -21.70 -9.67
C ASN A 161 -19.37 -21.55 -9.69
N THR A 162 -18.74 -21.66 -10.86
CA THR A 162 -17.27 -21.63 -10.97
C THR A 162 -16.85 -20.50 -11.90
N VAL A 163 -15.87 -19.72 -11.49
CA VAL A 163 -15.20 -18.74 -12.36
C VAL A 163 -14.27 -19.50 -13.30
N CYS A 164 -14.44 -19.29 -14.60
CA CYS A 164 -13.72 -20.00 -15.67
C CYS A 164 -12.90 -19.07 -16.58
N GLY A 165 -12.74 -17.81 -16.19
CA GLY A 165 -11.95 -16.85 -16.96
C GLY A 165 -12.41 -15.42 -16.78
N ALA A 166 -12.03 -14.56 -17.74
CA ALA A 166 -12.39 -13.16 -17.74
C ALA A 166 -12.55 -12.60 -19.15
N LEU A 167 -13.42 -11.59 -19.28
CA LEU A 167 -13.49 -10.73 -20.45
C LEU A 167 -12.75 -9.45 -20.17
N ALA A 168 -11.84 -9.06 -21.07
CA ALA A 168 -11.03 -7.87 -20.92
C ALA A 168 -10.85 -7.11 -22.23
N TYR A 169 -10.42 -5.87 -22.12
CA TYR A 169 -9.98 -5.08 -23.26
C TYR A 169 -8.61 -4.46 -23.02
N ARG A 170 -7.85 -4.28 -24.08
CA ARG A 170 -6.61 -3.50 -24.06
C ARG A 170 -6.91 -2.05 -24.42
N ARG A 171 -6.52 -1.12 -23.56
CA ARG A 171 -6.70 0.31 -23.83
C ARG A 171 -6.03 0.69 -25.19
N GLY A 172 -6.78 1.38 -26.03
CA GLY A 172 -6.31 1.81 -27.37
C GLY A 172 -6.39 0.74 -28.46
N ALA A 173 -6.89 -0.45 -28.16
CA ALA A 173 -7.11 -1.50 -29.18
C ALA A 173 -8.62 -1.72 -29.42
N ASP A 174 -9.03 -1.88 -30.68
CA ASP A 174 -10.42 -2.20 -31.05
C ASP A 174 -10.68 -3.71 -30.96
N ARG A 175 -10.38 -4.28 -29.79
CA ARG A 175 -10.59 -5.72 -29.54
C ARG A 175 -10.90 -6.02 -28.08
N LEU A 176 -11.72 -7.06 -27.90
CA LEU A 176 -11.93 -7.74 -26.63
C LEU A 176 -11.14 -9.04 -26.60
N THR A 177 -10.66 -9.42 -25.43
CA THR A 177 -10.00 -10.71 -25.21
C THR A 177 -10.78 -11.49 -24.14
N VAL A 178 -11.11 -12.73 -24.48
CA VAL A 178 -11.60 -13.73 -23.53
C VAL A 178 -10.38 -14.53 -23.04
N TYR A 179 -10.08 -14.42 -21.77
CA TYR A 179 -9.08 -15.25 -21.09
C TYR A 179 -9.82 -16.43 -20.45
N GLU A 180 -9.63 -17.63 -20.99
CA GLU A 180 -10.15 -18.88 -20.42
C GLU A 180 -9.11 -19.43 -19.44
N ALA A 181 -9.53 -19.82 -18.23
CA ALA A 181 -8.63 -20.35 -17.21
C ALA A 181 -9.34 -21.37 -16.30
N ARG A 182 -8.57 -22.33 -15.80
CA ARG A 182 -9.06 -23.31 -14.81
C ARG A 182 -9.19 -22.68 -13.42
N SER A 183 -8.33 -21.68 -13.13
CA SER A 183 -8.38 -20.90 -11.89
C SER A 183 -8.10 -19.43 -12.18
N VAL A 184 -8.76 -18.56 -11.42
CA VAL A 184 -8.56 -17.10 -11.50
C VAL A 184 -8.12 -16.59 -10.14
N VAL A 185 -7.00 -15.85 -10.11
CA VAL A 185 -6.53 -15.12 -8.93
C VAL A 185 -6.89 -13.65 -9.12
N LEU A 186 -7.71 -13.11 -8.23
CA LEU A 186 -8.12 -11.71 -8.25
C LEU A 186 -7.21 -10.91 -7.29
N ALA A 187 -6.28 -10.16 -7.85
CA ALA A 187 -5.27 -9.37 -7.14
C ALA A 187 -5.20 -7.91 -7.64
N ALA A 188 -6.36 -7.35 -8.06
CA ALA A 188 -6.44 -6.05 -8.72
C ALA A 188 -6.42 -4.86 -7.74
N GLY A 189 -6.06 -5.07 -6.47
CA GLY A 189 -5.88 -4.03 -5.47
C GLY A 189 -7.18 -3.59 -4.80
N GLY A 190 -7.07 -2.54 -3.98
CA GLY A 190 -8.18 -1.99 -3.21
C GLY A 190 -9.01 -0.93 -3.95
N CYS A 191 -9.67 -0.05 -3.19
CA CYS A 191 -10.61 0.94 -3.76
C CYS A 191 -10.26 2.39 -3.46
N SER A 192 -9.13 2.68 -2.80
CA SER A 192 -8.83 4.02 -2.27
C SER A 192 -8.66 5.09 -3.36
N GLY A 193 -8.34 4.71 -4.60
CA GLY A 193 -8.28 5.63 -5.74
C GLY A 193 -9.62 6.27 -6.13
N MET A 194 -10.76 5.80 -5.59
CA MET A 194 -12.07 6.42 -5.80
C MET A 194 -12.28 7.71 -4.99
N PHE A 195 -11.50 7.93 -3.94
CA PHE A 195 -11.58 9.13 -3.11
C PHE A 195 -10.86 10.33 -3.76
N SER A 196 -11.33 11.53 -3.48
CA SER A 196 -10.77 12.76 -4.04
C SER A 196 -9.31 13.00 -3.64
N ILE A 197 -8.98 12.69 -2.38
CA ILE A 197 -7.62 12.72 -1.84
C ILE A 197 -7.26 11.29 -1.46
N SER A 198 -6.25 10.74 -2.12
CA SER A 198 -5.85 9.36 -1.97
C SER A 198 -4.35 9.20 -2.18
N THR A 199 -3.75 8.26 -1.47
CA THR A 199 -2.37 7.82 -1.73
C THR A 199 -2.29 6.87 -2.94
N TYR A 200 -3.43 6.38 -3.43
CA TYR A 200 -3.51 5.43 -4.54
C TYR A 200 -3.65 6.13 -5.89
N PRO A 201 -3.09 5.55 -6.95
CA PRO A 201 -3.46 5.92 -8.32
C PRO A 201 -4.97 5.82 -8.54
N LYS A 202 -5.55 6.79 -9.26
CA LYS A 202 -7.01 6.83 -9.50
C LYS A 202 -7.56 5.63 -10.28
N GLU A 203 -6.70 4.92 -10.99
CA GLU A 203 -7.06 3.68 -11.70
C GLU A 203 -7.30 2.48 -10.76
N ILE A 204 -6.84 2.56 -9.49
CA ILE A 204 -7.07 1.51 -8.48
C ILE A 204 -8.28 1.91 -7.64
N CYS A 205 -9.47 1.68 -8.19
CA CYS A 205 -10.73 2.25 -7.70
C CYS A 205 -11.80 1.20 -7.38
N GLY A 206 -11.40 -0.02 -6.98
CA GLY A 206 -12.33 -1.04 -6.50
C GLY A 206 -12.70 -2.13 -7.50
N ASP A 207 -11.96 -2.31 -8.58
CA ASP A 207 -12.22 -3.35 -9.58
C ASP A 207 -12.30 -4.74 -8.96
N SER A 208 -11.45 -5.07 -7.98
CA SER A 208 -11.50 -6.37 -7.29
C SER A 208 -12.85 -6.63 -6.66
N ALA A 209 -13.37 -5.66 -5.90
CA ALA A 209 -14.66 -5.81 -5.23
C ALA A 209 -15.81 -5.89 -6.24
N ALA A 210 -15.82 -5.04 -7.27
CA ALA A 210 -16.84 -5.02 -8.30
C ALA A 210 -16.88 -6.34 -9.10
N LEU A 211 -15.73 -6.82 -9.57
CA LEU A 211 -15.62 -8.05 -10.33
C LEU A 211 -16.05 -9.27 -9.51
N ALA A 212 -15.68 -9.31 -8.23
CA ALA A 212 -16.04 -10.39 -7.32
C ALA A 212 -17.55 -10.38 -7.02
N TRP A 213 -18.12 -9.21 -6.72
CA TRP A 213 -19.54 -9.03 -6.48
C TRP A 213 -20.39 -9.46 -7.69
N ASP A 214 -20.02 -9.01 -8.89
CA ASP A 214 -20.70 -9.39 -10.13
C ASP A 214 -20.64 -10.90 -10.41
N ALA A 215 -19.61 -11.57 -9.90
CA ALA A 215 -19.45 -13.03 -9.99
C ALA A 215 -20.17 -13.79 -8.86
N GLY A 216 -20.83 -13.08 -7.94
CA GLY A 216 -21.62 -13.66 -6.85
C GLY A 216 -20.88 -13.89 -5.55
N ALA A 217 -19.71 -13.27 -5.35
CA ALA A 217 -18.99 -13.35 -4.07
C ALA A 217 -19.59 -12.39 -3.04
N ASP A 218 -19.52 -12.76 -1.77
CA ASP A 218 -19.82 -11.87 -0.65
C ASP A 218 -18.69 -10.86 -0.45
N LEU A 219 -19.05 -9.62 -0.09
CA LEU A 219 -18.12 -8.59 0.35
C LEU A 219 -18.31 -8.31 1.84
N VAL A 220 -17.22 -8.05 2.55
CA VAL A 220 -17.22 -7.73 3.99
C VAL A 220 -16.42 -6.48 4.26
N ASP A 221 -16.79 -5.75 5.32
CA ASP A 221 -16.05 -4.63 5.89
C ASP A 221 -15.75 -3.49 4.89
N MET A 222 -16.55 -3.35 3.82
CA MET A 222 -16.33 -2.36 2.76
C MET A 222 -16.48 -0.91 3.24
N GLU A 223 -17.15 -0.69 4.38
CA GLU A 223 -17.32 0.61 5.03
C GLU A 223 -16.04 1.11 5.73
N PHE A 224 -15.07 0.22 5.97
CA PHE A 224 -13.82 0.59 6.67
C PHE A 224 -12.74 1.01 5.68
N GLN A 225 -12.33 2.27 5.80
CA GLN A 225 -11.27 2.89 5.03
C GLN A 225 -10.21 3.43 5.99
N ASP A 226 -8.95 3.03 5.81
CA ASP A 226 -7.81 3.62 6.51
C ASP A 226 -7.37 4.92 5.84
N TYR A 227 -6.83 5.83 6.64
CA TYR A 227 -6.33 7.12 6.19
C TYR A 227 -4.87 7.31 6.59
N GLU A 228 -4.02 7.69 5.63
CA GLU A 228 -2.69 8.21 5.93
C GLU A 228 -2.85 9.66 6.42
N PRO A 229 -2.41 9.99 7.65
CA PRO A 229 -2.72 11.28 8.27
C PRO A 229 -1.97 12.45 7.62
N CYS A 230 -0.74 12.25 7.17
CA CYS A 230 0.14 13.29 6.68
C CYS A 230 0.38 13.12 5.18
N CYS A 231 -0.55 13.58 4.34
CA CYS A 231 -0.37 13.63 2.90
C CYS A 231 -0.38 15.06 2.41
N LEU A 232 0.38 15.39 1.38
CA LEU A 232 0.40 16.73 0.81
C LEU A 232 -1.01 17.21 0.46
N ALA A 233 -1.38 18.37 0.98
CA ALA A 233 -2.58 19.10 0.59
C ALA A 233 -2.30 20.01 -0.61
N PHE A 234 -1.08 20.49 -0.73
CA PHE A 234 -0.60 21.41 -1.76
C PHE A 234 0.87 21.11 -2.11
N PRO A 235 1.32 21.30 -3.37
CA PRO A 235 0.53 21.72 -4.55
C PRO A 235 -0.39 20.62 -5.10
N GLU A 236 -1.42 21.00 -5.87
CA GLU A 236 -2.49 20.11 -6.33
C GLU A 236 -1.98 18.87 -7.07
N HIS A 237 -0.93 18.99 -7.90
CA HIS A 237 -0.38 17.85 -8.64
C HIS A 237 0.36 16.82 -7.77
N LEU A 238 0.66 17.17 -6.51
CA LEU A 238 1.24 16.26 -5.49
C LEU A 238 0.24 15.90 -4.40
N ARG A 239 -1.00 16.38 -4.50
CA ARG A 239 -2.02 16.14 -3.48
C ARG A 239 -2.24 14.65 -3.25
N GLY A 240 -2.23 14.23 -1.99
CA GLY A 240 -2.35 12.84 -1.59
C GLY A 240 -1.02 12.08 -1.49
N ARG A 241 0.11 12.67 -1.87
CA ARG A 241 1.43 12.05 -1.63
C ARG A 241 1.74 12.03 -0.15
N GLY A 242 2.04 10.84 0.39
CA GLY A 242 2.33 10.66 1.80
C GLY A 242 3.63 11.33 2.23
N ILE A 243 3.61 11.95 3.39
CA ILE A 243 4.80 12.43 4.11
C ILE A 243 4.92 11.58 5.37
N SER A 244 6.12 11.12 5.68
CA SER A 244 6.33 10.22 6.81
C SER A 244 5.84 10.83 8.13
N SER A 245 4.81 10.24 8.70
CA SER A 245 4.27 10.64 10.00
C SER A 245 5.21 10.28 11.16
N THR A 246 6.20 9.42 10.93
CA THR A 246 7.24 9.10 11.93
C THR A 246 8.15 10.29 12.24
N MET A 247 8.19 11.30 11.36
CA MET A 247 8.92 12.55 11.61
C MET A 247 8.41 13.32 12.84
N LEU A 248 7.22 13.03 13.34
CA LEU A 248 6.71 13.56 14.60
C LEU A 248 7.60 13.15 15.79
N PHE A 249 8.17 11.93 15.76
CA PHE A 249 9.07 11.43 16.78
C PHE A 249 10.51 11.98 16.64
N ALA A 250 10.85 12.45 15.44
CA ALA A 250 12.13 13.12 15.16
C ALA A 250 12.11 14.64 15.43
N GLY A 251 11.00 15.15 16.00
CA GLY A 251 10.86 16.57 16.34
C GLY A 251 10.00 17.40 15.38
N GLY A 252 9.40 16.78 14.39
CA GLY A 252 8.40 17.42 13.52
C GLY A 252 7.17 17.87 14.32
N LYS A 253 6.51 18.94 13.87
CA LYS A 253 5.32 19.52 14.54
C LYS A 253 4.16 19.65 13.57
N LEU A 254 2.99 19.19 13.97
CA LEU A 254 1.74 19.50 13.26
C LEU A 254 1.08 20.71 13.90
N LEU A 255 0.89 21.76 13.11
CA LEU A 255 0.39 23.05 13.55
C LEU A 255 -0.87 23.42 12.77
N ASN A 256 -1.85 23.98 13.44
CA ASN A 256 -3.00 24.60 12.78
C ASN A 256 -2.64 26.01 12.23
N ASN A 257 -3.62 26.70 11.62
CA ASN A 257 -3.41 28.05 11.05
C ASN A 257 -3.14 29.15 12.09
N ARG A 258 -3.28 28.84 13.40
CA ARG A 258 -2.96 29.75 14.51
C ARG A 258 -1.58 29.45 15.10
N GLY A 259 -0.87 28.44 14.58
CA GLY A 259 0.40 27.99 15.10
C GLY A 259 0.30 27.10 16.35
N GLU A 260 -0.91 26.64 16.70
CA GLU A 260 -1.11 25.75 17.84
C GLU A 260 -0.75 24.30 17.45
N SER A 261 -0.09 23.60 18.37
CA SER A 261 0.31 22.20 18.18
C SER A 261 -0.93 21.28 18.25
N ILE A 262 -1.22 20.58 17.16
CA ILE A 262 -2.30 19.59 17.09
C ILE A 262 -2.00 18.42 18.04
N VAL A 263 -0.72 18.00 18.11
CA VAL A 263 -0.31 16.91 18.99
C VAL A 263 -0.57 17.27 20.45
N GLU A 264 -0.14 18.43 20.91
CA GLU A 264 -0.32 18.87 22.32
C GLU A 264 -1.80 19.12 22.66
N LYS A 265 -2.60 19.57 21.67
CA LYS A 265 -4.03 19.83 21.87
C LYS A 265 -4.85 18.56 22.05
N TYR A 266 -4.55 17.49 21.32
CA TYR A 266 -5.39 16.29 21.26
C TYR A 266 -4.83 15.07 21.97
N PHE A 267 -3.54 15.06 22.30
CA PHE A 267 -2.87 13.89 22.89
C PHE A 267 -2.12 14.28 24.18
N SER A 268 -2.47 13.64 25.28
CA SER A 268 -1.76 13.79 26.55
C SER A 268 -0.48 12.95 26.63
N ASP A 269 -0.39 11.91 25.80
CA ASP A 269 0.74 10.98 25.71
C ASP A 269 1.08 10.69 24.24
N PRO A 270 2.31 11.00 23.79
CA PRO A 270 2.76 10.68 22.43
C PRO A 270 2.66 9.20 22.05
N GLY A 271 2.74 8.28 23.03
CA GLY A 271 2.59 6.84 22.80
C GLY A 271 1.17 6.42 22.40
N GLN A 272 0.18 7.29 22.56
CA GLN A 272 -1.22 7.06 22.15
C GLN A 272 -1.51 7.51 20.72
N ILE A 273 -0.54 8.12 20.04
CA ILE A 273 -0.71 8.60 18.67
C ILE A 273 -0.75 7.41 17.72
N SER A 274 -1.91 7.21 17.10
CA SER A 274 -2.09 6.26 16.00
C SER A 274 -2.38 7.02 14.70
N LYS A 275 -2.23 6.35 13.55
CA LYS A 275 -2.64 6.94 12.26
C LYS A 275 -4.09 7.42 12.30
N ILE A 276 -4.98 6.60 12.86
CA ILE A 276 -6.42 6.88 12.97
C ILE A 276 -6.66 8.09 13.87
N SER A 277 -6.07 8.12 15.08
CA SER A 277 -6.29 9.23 16.03
C SER A 277 -5.69 10.53 15.49
N LEU A 278 -4.55 10.46 14.81
CA LEU A 278 -3.92 11.63 14.19
C LEU A 278 -4.74 12.16 13.01
N ALA A 279 -5.22 11.28 12.13
CA ALA A 279 -6.10 11.65 11.03
C ALA A 279 -7.40 12.32 11.51
N LYS A 280 -7.99 11.80 12.60
CA LYS A 280 -9.17 12.40 13.24
C LYS A 280 -8.87 13.78 13.81
N ALA A 281 -7.74 13.96 14.50
CA ALA A 281 -7.35 15.25 15.07
C ALA A 281 -7.15 16.32 13.97
N ILE A 282 -6.45 15.96 12.88
CA ILE A 282 -6.27 16.85 11.73
C ILE A 282 -7.65 17.17 11.10
N TYR A 283 -8.49 16.16 10.87
CA TYR A 283 -9.82 16.37 10.31
C TYR A 283 -10.67 17.31 11.17
N GLN A 284 -10.60 17.20 12.50
CA GLN A 284 -11.31 18.08 13.41
C GLN A 284 -10.84 19.53 13.27
N GLU A 285 -9.53 19.79 13.22
CA GLU A 285 -8.99 21.13 12.96
C GLU A 285 -9.52 21.71 11.65
N LEU A 286 -9.61 20.91 10.60
CA LEU A 286 -10.16 21.33 9.31
C LEU A 286 -11.64 21.67 9.41
N GLN A 287 -12.45 20.90 10.12
CA GLN A 287 -13.89 21.16 10.33
C GLN A 287 -14.13 22.41 11.18
N GLU A 288 -13.25 22.73 12.11
CA GLU A 288 -13.30 23.93 12.95
C GLU A 288 -12.81 25.20 12.21
N GLY A 289 -12.36 25.07 10.95
CA GLY A 289 -11.84 26.19 10.16
C GLY A 289 -10.41 26.60 10.55
N ASN A 290 -9.69 25.74 11.27
CA ASN A 290 -8.31 25.98 11.71
C ASN A 290 -7.27 25.48 10.70
N GLY A 291 -7.70 25.10 9.50
CA GLY A 291 -6.83 24.62 8.41
C GLY A 291 -6.15 25.73 7.62
N SER A 292 -5.23 25.34 6.76
CA SER A 292 -4.59 26.19 5.77
C SER A 292 -5.55 26.55 4.63
N VAL A 293 -5.15 27.51 3.80
CA VAL A 293 -5.97 27.96 2.64
C VAL A 293 -6.16 26.87 1.58
N HIS A 294 -5.32 25.83 1.57
CA HIS A 294 -5.41 24.71 0.63
C HIS A 294 -6.09 23.47 1.24
N GLY A 295 -6.69 23.61 2.44
CA GLY A 295 -7.44 22.52 3.10
C GLY A 295 -6.54 21.47 3.77
N GLY A 296 -5.44 21.90 4.31
CA GLY A 296 -4.52 21.10 5.12
C GLY A 296 -4.21 21.76 6.46
N VAL A 297 -3.26 21.17 7.18
CA VAL A 297 -2.57 21.74 8.36
C VAL A 297 -1.08 21.83 8.06
N TYR A 298 -0.32 22.56 8.86
CA TYR A 298 1.10 22.75 8.61
C TYR A 298 1.92 21.65 9.29
N TYR A 299 2.74 20.94 8.51
CA TYR A 299 3.73 20.01 9.02
C TYR A 299 5.11 20.68 9.01
N ASP A 300 5.54 21.12 10.16
CA ASP A 300 6.80 21.83 10.34
C ASP A 300 7.93 20.84 10.65
N LEU A 301 8.80 20.64 9.68
CA LEU A 301 9.97 19.75 9.75
C LEU A 301 11.29 20.52 9.86
N ARG A 302 11.26 21.85 10.02
CA ARG A 302 12.46 22.72 10.04
C ARG A 302 13.44 22.42 11.18
N GLY A 303 12.98 21.73 12.23
CA GLY A 303 13.84 21.28 13.33
C GLY A 303 14.61 19.98 13.05
N ILE A 304 14.33 19.29 11.94
CA ILE A 304 14.91 17.99 11.60
C ILE A 304 16.10 18.20 10.66
N SER A 305 17.20 17.52 10.92
CA SER A 305 18.39 17.64 10.08
C SER A 305 18.17 17.03 8.69
N LEU A 306 18.83 17.59 7.67
CA LEU A 306 18.73 17.05 6.31
C LEU A 306 19.18 15.58 6.17
N PRO A 307 20.25 15.11 6.86
CA PRO A 307 20.58 13.68 6.87
C PRO A 307 19.44 12.80 7.38
N GLU A 308 18.81 13.19 8.49
CA GLU A 308 17.69 12.47 9.08
C GLU A 308 16.45 12.47 8.18
N LEU A 309 16.12 13.60 7.54
CA LEU A 309 15.08 13.66 6.53
C LEU A 309 15.36 12.73 5.35
N LYS A 310 16.60 12.63 4.90
CA LYS A 310 17.00 11.73 3.79
C LYS A 310 16.86 10.26 4.15
N GLU A 311 17.05 9.91 5.40
CA GLU A 311 16.92 8.53 5.87
C GLU A 311 15.47 8.07 5.97
N HIS A 312 14.57 8.97 6.39
CA HIS A 312 13.20 8.62 6.77
C HIS A 312 12.12 9.11 5.83
N GLU A 313 12.41 10.10 4.96
CA GLU A 313 11.42 10.68 4.07
C GLU A 313 11.56 10.16 2.64
N THR A 314 10.70 9.21 2.29
CA THR A 314 10.68 8.54 0.98
C THR A 314 10.51 9.52 -0.19
N TYR A 315 9.73 10.58 0.01
CA TYR A 315 9.41 11.54 -1.04
C TYR A 315 10.30 12.78 -1.06
N LEU A 316 11.33 12.85 -0.20
CA LEU A 316 12.20 14.03 -0.14
C LEU A 316 12.77 14.44 -1.51
N PRO A 317 13.26 13.53 -2.37
CA PRO A 317 13.73 13.93 -3.70
C PRO A 317 12.62 14.52 -4.59
N LEU A 318 11.39 14.04 -4.42
CA LEU A 318 10.22 14.56 -5.13
C LEU A 318 9.87 15.97 -4.63
N LEU A 319 9.86 16.16 -3.31
CA LEU A 319 9.58 17.45 -2.68
C LEU A 319 10.59 18.50 -3.17
N MET A 320 11.87 18.21 -3.09
CA MET A 320 12.94 19.13 -3.49
C MET A 320 12.87 19.50 -4.98
N ARG A 321 12.57 18.55 -5.87
CA ARG A 321 12.37 18.83 -7.30
C ARG A 321 11.17 19.72 -7.61
N ASN A 322 10.17 19.73 -6.71
CA ASN A 322 8.99 20.56 -6.83
C ASN A 322 9.06 21.85 -5.97
N HIS A 323 10.28 22.22 -5.56
CA HIS A 323 10.55 23.42 -4.76
C HIS A 323 9.84 23.43 -3.39
N LEU A 324 9.49 22.25 -2.87
CA LEU A 324 9.01 22.06 -1.52
C LEU A 324 10.20 21.70 -0.64
N ASP A 325 10.72 22.68 0.05
CA ASP A 325 11.89 22.51 0.92
C ASP A 325 11.46 22.39 2.39
N PRO A 326 11.31 21.17 2.92
CA PRO A 326 10.80 20.97 4.27
C PRO A 326 11.79 21.45 5.38
N VAL A 327 13.03 21.70 5.01
CA VAL A 327 14.05 22.25 5.95
C VAL A 327 13.81 23.75 6.19
N ASN A 328 13.27 24.46 5.21
CA ASN A 328 13.08 25.90 5.28
C ASN A 328 11.60 26.33 5.40
N CYS A 329 10.67 25.52 4.92
CA CYS A 329 9.23 25.84 4.91
C CYS A 329 8.41 24.67 5.42
N PRO A 330 7.36 24.91 6.24
CA PRO A 330 6.39 23.89 6.58
C PRO A 330 5.66 23.37 5.33
N LEU A 331 5.36 22.08 5.31
CA LEU A 331 4.50 21.46 4.29
C LEU A 331 3.04 21.61 4.69
N GLU A 332 2.15 21.72 3.73
CA GLU A 332 0.71 21.61 3.99
C GLU A 332 0.27 20.16 3.81
N VAL A 333 -0.29 19.56 4.86
CA VAL A 333 -0.69 18.15 4.86
C VAL A 333 -2.15 17.98 5.28
N THR A 334 -2.77 16.92 4.77
CA THR A 334 -4.16 16.54 5.06
C THR A 334 -4.29 15.03 5.06
N PRO A 335 -5.26 14.43 5.77
CA PRO A 335 -5.54 13.01 5.67
C PRO A 335 -5.96 12.62 4.24
N ALA A 336 -5.44 11.50 3.76
CA ALA A 336 -5.80 10.93 2.47
C ALA A 336 -6.24 9.47 2.63
N ALA A 337 -7.22 9.04 1.84
CA ALA A 337 -7.63 7.65 1.79
C ALA A 337 -6.43 6.77 1.41
N HIS A 338 -6.16 5.72 2.21
CA HIS A 338 -4.96 4.91 2.06
C HIS A 338 -5.29 3.45 1.75
N THR A 339 -5.94 2.73 2.63
CA THR A 339 -6.22 1.31 2.43
C THR A 339 -7.68 1.00 2.72
N CYS A 340 -8.36 0.35 1.77
CA CYS A 340 -9.64 -0.30 2.03
C CYS A 340 -9.38 -1.54 2.89
N LEU A 341 -10.05 -1.65 4.03
CA LEU A 341 -9.90 -2.78 4.96
C LEU A 341 -10.82 -3.93 4.61
N GLY A 342 -11.90 -3.66 3.91
CA GLY A 342 -12.82 -4.65 3.41
C GLY A 342 -12.37 -5.30 2.10
N GLY A 343 -13.15 -6.27 1.67
CA GLY A 343 -12.90 -6.99 0.43
C GLY A 343 -13.79 -8.20 0.26
N VAL A 344 -13.33 -9.14 -0.56
CA VAL A 344 -13.99 -10.42 -0.79
C VAL A 344 -13.86 -11.30 0.45
N LYS A 345 -15.00 -11.89 0.87
CA LYS A 345 -15.08 -12.78 2.02
C LYS A 345 -14.40 -14.11 1.76
#